data_40ef068f3ab988ae55da21cfef586805
#
_entry.id   40ef068f3ab988ae55da21cfef586805
#
_cell.length_a   1.000
_cell.length_b   1.000
_cell.length_c   1.000
_cell.angle_alpha   90.00
_cell.angle_beta   90.00
_cell.angle_gamma   90.00
#
_symmetry.space_group_name_H-M   'P 1'
#
loop_
_entity.id
_entity.type
_entity.pdbx_description
1 polymer ?
#
loop_
_entity_poly.entity_id
_entity_poly.type
_entity_poly.pdbx_seq_one_letter_code
_entity_poly.pdbx_strand_id
1 'polypeptide(L)'
;EPEPEPEPFENEHFRVQRVDGVMLGAVAKVPISAGTLVLTEPELLPLPNFGDAIGDEAFMTQPQVQPLWDKIEQMAAANAHKEASEQYPPEATEVMDEFLDLFYERFASTRTIDRALDRTLVRVMALEDSFRETRDSQKSVAGVFRTNSFGGDDNGHIFEVLSRFNHGCLTAANVDYDTRDGTAHATAKRDIQAGEQLLVNYCVEDGWTYLERQKRLQMKYKFDCRCSVCQEDAPEVE
;
A
#
# COMPACT_ATOMS: atom_id res chain seq x y z
N GLU A 1 18.83 7.69 -16.79
CA GLU A 1 17.76 7.64 -17.80
C GLU A 1 16.43 7.82 -17.09
N PRO A 2 15.44 8.54 -17.68
CA PRO A 2 14.12 8.65 -17.07
C PRO A 2 13.49 7.25 -16.94
N GLU A 3 12.77 7.03 -15.84
CA GLU A 3 12.01 5.79 -15.67
C GLU A 3 11.08 5.58 -16.86
N PRO A 4 10.99 4.35 -17.42
CA PRO A 4 10.03 4.06 -18.49
C PRO A 4 8.62 4.36 -17.98
N GLU A 5 7.82 5.07 -18.77
CA GLU A 5 6.42 5.26 -18.42
C GLU A 5 5.74 3.88 -18.37
N PRO A 6 4.98 3.58 -17.29
CA PRO A 6 4.26 2.32 -17.22
C PRO A 6 3.27 2.23 -18.37
N GLU A 7 3.15 1.05 -18.95
CA GLU A 7 2.18 0.81 -20.01
C GLU A 7 0.76 1.14 -19.53
N PRO A 8 -0.03 1.88 -20.31
CA PRO A 8 -1.39 2.25 -19.94
C PRO A 8 -2.27 0.98 -19.85
N PHE A 9 -2.79 0.71 -18.66
CA PHE A 9 -3.83 -0.33 -18.50
C PHE A 9 -5.20 0.24 -18.84
N GLU A 10 -5.98 -0.54 -19.57
CA GLU A 10 -7.36 -0.20 -19.91
C GLU A 10 -8.22 -1.47 -20.00
N ASN A 11 -9.44 -1.40 -19.46
CA ASN A 11 -10.48 -2.41 -19.66
C ASN A 11 -11.81 -1.75 -20.12
N GLU A 12 -12.93 -2.47 -20.08
CA GLU A 12 -14.23 -1.95 -20.48
C GLU A 12 -14.73 -0.83 -19.56
N HIS A 13 -14.37 -0.82 -18.28
CA HIS A 13 -14.87 0.10 -17.27
C HIS A 13 -14.00 1.34 -17.09
N PHE A 14 -12.67 1.17 -17.01
CA PHE A 14 -11.76 2.24 -16.66
C PHE A 14 -10.41 2.16 -17.41
N ARG A 15 -9.64 3.23 -17.29
CA ARG A 15 -8.24 3.28 -17.74
C ARG A 15 -7.35 3.87 -16.64
N VAL A 16 -6.10 3.44 -16.60
CA VAL A 16 -5.06 4.06 -15.78
C VAL A 16 -4.45 5.20 -16.57
N GLN A 17 -4.45 6.39 -16.00
CA GLN A 17 -3.92 7.59 -16.63
C GLN A 17 -3.37 8.57 -15.59
N ARG A 18 -2.61 9.58 -16.03
CA ARG A 18 -2.22 10.69 -15.14
C ARG A 18 -3.47 11.48 -14.72
N VAL A 19 -3.55 11.81 -13.44
CA VAL A 19 -4.61 12.64 -12.84
C VAL A 19 -3.97 13.84 -12.14
N ASP A 20 -4.66 14.99 -12.13
CA ASP A 20 -4.14 16.23 -11.60
C ASP A 20 -3.67 16.08 -10.14
N GLY A 21 -2.43 16.50 -9.88
CA GLY A 21 -1.80 16.46 -8.56
C GLY A 21 -1.41 15.08 -8.06
N VAL A 22 -1.70 14.03 -8.83
CA VAL A 22 -1.38 12.64 -8.52
C VAL A 22 -0.65 12.01 -9.71
N MET A 23 0.18 10.99 -9.47
CA MET A 23 0.99 10.39 -10.52
C MET A 23 0.15 9.62 -11.54
N LEU A 24 -0.48 8.55 -11.10
CA LEU A 24 -1.39 7.74 -11.90
C LEU A 24 -2.67 7.48 -11.12
N GLY A 25 -3.78 7.27 -11.83
CA GLY A 25 -5.05 6.91 -11.21
C GLY A 25 -5.94 6.16 -12.18
N ALA A 26 -6.79 5.30 -11.64
CA ALA A 26 -7.84 4.62 -12.39
C ALA A 26 -9.02 5.57 -12.60
N VAL A 27 -9.43 5.81 -13.85
CA VAL A 27 -10.49 6.75 -14.22
C VAL A 27 -11.56 6.03 -15.04
N ALA A 28 -12.82 6.14 -14.62
CA ALA A 28 -13.97 5.55 -15.30
C ALA A 28 -14.10 6.07 -16.74
N LYS A 29 -14.20 5.18 -17.71
CA LYS A 29 -14.41 5.51 -19.13
C LYS A 29 -15.88 5.69 -19.45
N VAL A 30 -16.71 4.95 -18.75
CA VAL A 30 -18.17 4.86 -18.90
C VAL A 30 -18.82 4.96 -17.53
N PRO A 31 -20.12 5.28 -17.42
CA PRO A 31 -20.82 5.15 -16.16
C PRO A 31 -20.79 3.69 -15.68
N ILE A 32 -20.51 3.50 -14.37
CA ILE A 32 -20.41 2.19 -13.72
C ILE A 32 -21.49 2.14 -12.64
N SER A 33 -22.33 1.13 -12.67
CA SER A 33 -23.37 0.96 -11.65
C SER A 33 -22.83 0.35 -10.37
N ALA A 34 -23.44 0.69 -9.24
CA ALA A 34 -23.16 0.04 -7.96
C ALA A 34 -23.22 -1.50 -8.07
N GLY A 35 -22.30 -2.19 -7.41
CA GLY A 35 -22.18 -3.66 -7.45
C GLY A 35 -21.46 -4.22 -8.67
N THR A 36 -21.04 -3.38 -9.63
CA THR A 36 -20.25 -3.84 -10.79
C THR A 36 -18.85 -4.27 -10.35
N LEU A 37 -18.44 -5.49 -10.71
CA LEU A 37 -17.06 -5.95 -10.60
C LEU A 37 -16.22 -5.28 -11.67
N VAL A 38 -15.36 -4.34 -11.28
CA VAL A 38 -14.59 -3.50 -12.23
C VAL A 38 -13.20 -4.06 -12.52
N LEU A 39 -12.66 -4.88 -11.63
CA LEU A 39 -11.34 -5.50 -11.79
C LEU A 39 -11.32 -6.87 -11.12
N THR A 40 -10.75 -7.84 -11.82
CA THR A 40 -10.26 -9.10 -11.25
C THR A 40 -8.79 -9.21 -11.64
N GLU A 41 -7.90 -9.29 -10.65
CA GLU A 41 -6.46 -9.26 -10.88
C GLU A 41 -5.76 -10.28 -10.00
N PRO A 42 -5.01 -11.25 -10.59
CA PRO A 42 -4.13 -12.10 -9.82
C PRO A 42 -2.97 -11.28 -9.25
N GLU A 43 -2.49 -11.65 -8.08
CA GLU A 43 -1.34 -11.01 -7.47
C GLU A 43 -0.12 -11.04 -8.40
N LEU A 44 0.58 -9.94 -8.44
CA LEU A 44 1.86 -9.85 -9.16
C LEU A 44 2.96 -10.56 -8.38
N LEU A 45 2.93 -10.41 -7.06
CA LEU A 45 3.87 -11.02 -6.13
C LEU A 45 3.21 -11.19 -4.76
N PRO A 46 3.21 -12.40 -4.17
CA PRO A 46 2.86 -12.58 -2.78
C PRO A 46 4.00 -12.00 -1.92
N LEU A 47 3.66 -11.18 -0.94
CA LEU A 47 4.63 -10.72 0.05
C LEU A 47 4.78 -11.77 1.16
N PRO A 48 6.01 -11.97 1.66
CA PRO A 48 6.21 -12.81 2.82
C PRO A 48 5.55 -12.15 4.04
N ASN A 49 4.98 -12.99 4.90
CA ASN A 49 4.41 -12.50 6.15
C ASN A 49 5.49 -12.31 7.22
N PHE A 50 5.11 -11.68 8.32
CA PHE A 50 6.01 -11.44 9.46
C PHE A 50 6.54 -12.74 10.09
N GLY A 51 5.74 -13.82 10.05
CA GLY A 51 6.15 -15.15 10.50
C GLY A 51 7.28 -15.74 9.65
N ASP A 52 7.28 -15.47 8.34
CA ASP A 52 8.36 -15.91 7.45
C ASP A 52 9.68 -15.20 7.79
N ALA A 53 9.61 -13.90 8.17
CA ALA A 53 10.78 -13.15 8.61
C ALA A 53 11.38 -13.76 9.88
N ILE A 54 10.56 -14.05 10.88
CA ILE A 54 10.99 -14.66 12.15
C ILE A 54 11.51 -16.08 11.93
N GLY A 55 10.92 -16.83 10.99
CA GLY A 55 11.35 -18.18 10.63
C GLY A 55 12.66 -18.25 9.83
N ASP A 56 13.13 -17.15 9.23
CA ASP A 56 14.43 -17.11 8.53
C ASP A 56 15.59 -16.88 9.52
N GLU A 57 16.13 -17.98 10.08
CA GLU A 57 17.26 -17.92 11.03
C GLU A 57 18.46 -17.16 10.47
N ALA A 58 18.74 -17.30 9.17
CA ALA A 58 19.86 -16.62 8.52
C ALA A 58 19.62 -15.10 8.38
N PHE A 59 18.37 -14.66 8.36
CA PHE A 59 18.00 -13.26 8.44
C PHE A 59 18.07 -12.75 9.87
N MET A 60 17.44 -13.45 10.81
CA MET A 60 17.33 -13.04 12.21
C MET A 60 18.68 -12.91 12.93
N THR A 61 19.69 -13.69 12.51
CA THR A 61 21.06 -13.63 13.08
C THR A 61 21.96 -12.56 12.46
N GLN A 62 21.48 -11.77 11.52
CA GLN A 62 22.28 -10.67 10.95
C GLN A 62 22.56 -9.57 12.00
N PRO A 63 23.78 -8.99 12.05
CA PRO A 63 24.15 -7.98 13.05
C PRO A 63 23.26 -6.74 13.08
N GLN A 64 22.66 -6.36 11.95
CA GLN A 64 21.74 -5.23 11.83
C GLN A 64 20.29 -5.58 12.21
N VAL A 65 19.91 -6.85 12.14
CA VAL A 65 18.52 -7.32 12.36
C VAL A 65 18.28 -7.64 13.85
N GLN A 66 19.20 -8.39 14.48
CA GLN A 66 19.03 -8.83 15.87
C GLN A 66 18.73 -7.69 16.85
N PRO A 67 19.43 -6.54 16.82
CA PRO A 67 19.13 -5.43 17.73
C PRO A 67 17.74 -4.81 17.53
N LEU A 68 17.24 -4.80 16.29
CA LEU A 68 15.88 -4.33 15.99
C LEU A 68 14.85 -5.29 16.56
N TRP A 69 15.05 -6.59 16.38
CA TRP A 69 14.18 -7.63 16.92
C TRP A 69 14.12 -7.58 18.45
N ASP A 70 15.26 -7.52 19.11
CA ASP A 70 15.35 -7.42 20.59
C ASP A 70 14.56 -6.21 21.09
N LYS A 71 14.61 -5.09 20.36
CA LYS A 71 13.87 -3.86 20.71
C LYS A 71 12.36 -4.04 20.50
N ILE A 72 11.93 -4.70 19.43
CA ILE A 72 10.52 -5.04 19.19
C ILE A 72 9.98 -5.91 20.32
N GLU A 73 10.69 -6.98 20.70
CA GLU A 73 10.30 -7.87 21.81
C GLU A 73 10.21 -7.13 23.15
N GLN A 74 11.16 -6.24 23.46
CA GLN A 74 11.13 -5.43 24.66
C GLN A 74 9.91 -4.51 24.71
N MET A 75 9.58 -3.86 23.59
CA MET A 75 8.42 -2.99 23.50
C MET A 75 7.10 -3.77 23.61
N ALA A 76 7.00 -4.93 22.97
CA ALA A 76 5.86 -5.81 23.09
C ALA A 76 5.65 -6.30 24.53
N ALA A 77 6.73 -6.74 25.19
CA ALA A 77 6.68 -7.17 26.59
C ALA A 77 6.27 -6.03 27.55
N ALA A 78 6.78 -4.82 27.33
CA ALA A 78 6.44 -3.65 28.15
C ALA A 78 4.97 -3.23 28.02
N ASN A 79 4.32 -3.53 26.89
CA ASN A 79 2.94 -3.16 26.57
C ASN A 79 1.98 -4.37 26.52
N ALA A 80 2.39 -5.54 26.97
CA ALA A 80 1.61 -6.78 26.92
C ALA A 80 0.24 -6.73 27.66
N HIS A 81 0.06 -5.74 28.53
CA HIS A 81 -1.19 -5.53 29.27
C HIS A 81 -2.21 -4.61 28.55
N LYS A 82 -1.81 -4.04 27.40
CA LYS A 82 -2.66 -3.16 26.59
C LYS A 82 -3.41 -3.95 25.53
N GLU A 83 -4.46 -3.35 24.97
CA GLU A 83 -5.15 -3.94 23.81
C GLU A 83 -4.20 -4.02 22.59
N ALA A 84 -4.45 -4.94 21.69
CA ALA A 84 -3.57 -5.20 20.54
C ALA A 84 -3.26 -3.95 19.70
N SER A 85 -4.22 -3.04 19.56
CA SER A 85 -4.05 -1.75 18.87
C SER A 85 -3.14 -0.76 19.59
N GLU A 86 -2.92 -0.95 20.90
CA GLU A 86 -2.11 -0.08 21.76
C GLU A 86 -0.75 -0.69 22.16
N GLN A 87 -0.51 -1.95 21.77
CA GLN A 87 0.72 -2.67 22.12
C GLN A 87 1.98 -2.08 21.46
N TYR A 88 1.79 -1.40 20.34
CA TYR A 88 2.91 -0.82 19.58
C TYR A 88 2.81 0.71 19.56
N PRO A 89 3.54 1.42 20.43
CA PRO A 89 3.62 2.87 20.39
C PRO A 89 4.27 3.38 19.09
N PRO A 90 4.17 4.67 18.76
CA PRO A 90 4.75 5.22 17.52
C PRO A 90 6.23 4.89 17.30
N GLU A 91 7.03 4.83 18.39
CA GLU A 91 8.43 4.46 18.32
C GLU A 91 8.65 2.99 17.92
N ALA A 92 7.69 2.11 18.24
CA ALA A 92 7.73 0.71 17.79
C ALA A 92 7.46 0.61 16.29
N THR A 93 6.66 1.52 15.72
CA THR A 93 6.39 1.55 14.28
C THR A 93 7.67 1.82 13.49
N GLU A 94 8.51 2.78 13.93
CA GLU A 94 9.77 3.08 13.25
C GLU A 94 10.72 1.88 13.26
N VAL A 95 10.86 1.21 14.41
CA VAL A 95 11.72 0.03 14.55
C VAL A 95 11.20 -1.15 13.73
N MET A 96 9.87 -1.33 13.71
CA MET A 96 9.23 -2.36 12.91
C MET A 96 9.41 -2.08 11.41
N ASP A 97 9.27 -0.83 11.00
CA ASP A 97 9.48 -0.40 9.63
C ASP A 97 10.93 -0.70 9.17
N GLU A 98 11.92 -0.36 9.99
CA GLU A 98 13.33 -0.65 9.70
C GLU A 98 13.60 -2.16 9.60
N PHE A 99 13.02 -2.95 10.50
CA PHE A 99 13.11 -4.42 10.44
C PHE A 99 12.50 -4.98 9.15
N LEU A 100 11.29 -4.51 8.78
CA LEU A 100 10.62 -4.95 7.57
C LEU A 100 11.36 -4.51 6.30
N ASP A 101 11.96 -3.32 6.30
CA ASP A 101 12.76 -2.85 5.18
C ASP A 101 13.94 -3.81 4.89
N LEU A 102 14.68 -4.19 5.93
CA LEU A 102 15.76 -5.17 5.79
C LEU A 102 15.26 -6.54 5.33
N PHE A 103 14.10 -6.97 5.81
CA PHE A 103 13.51 -8.25 5.40
C PHE A 103 13.07 -8.24 3.93
N TYR A 104 12.40 -7.18 3.47
CA TYR A 104 12.00 -7.07 2.06
C TYR A 104 13.19 -6.97 1.11
N GLU A 105 14.25 -6.26 1.49
CA GLU A 105 15.49 -6.22 0.71
C GLU A 105 16.12 -7.62 0.60
N ARG A 106 16.16 -8.37 1.70
CA ARG A 106 16.63 -9.76 1.67
C ARG A 106 15.73 -10.65 0.83
N PHE A 107 14.41 -10.55 1.00
CA PHE A 107 13.43 -11.32 0.23
C PHE A 107 13.62 -11.10 -1.27
N ALA A 108 13.78 -9.86 -1.71
CA ALA A 108 14.04 -9.53 -3.10
C ALA A 108 15.38 -10.09 -3.57
N SER A 109 16.46 -9.95 -2.77
CA SER A 109 17.80 -10.41 -3.13
C SER A 109 17.92 -11.93 -3.27
N THR A 110 17.20 -12.70 -2.46
CA THR A 110 17.21 -14.17 -2.51
C THR A 110 16.46 -14.75 -3.70
N ARG A 111 15.51 -14.00 -4.25
CA ARG A 111 14.69 -14.44 -5.40
C ARG A 111 15.22 -14.01 -6.75
N THR A 112 16.26 -13.20 -6.82
CA THR A 112 16.85 -12.68 -8.08
C THR A 112 17.53 -13.76 -8.96
N ILE A 113 17.44 -15.03 -8.60
CA ILE A 113 18.09 -16.14 -9.34
C ILE A 113 17.18 -16.71 -10.45
N ASP A 114 15.87 -16.39 -10.43
CA ASP A 114 14.93 -16.87 -11.46
C ASP A 114 14.59 -15.76 -12.46
N ARG A 115 14.89 -15.99 -13.76
CA ARG A 115 14.60 -15.02 -14.84
C ARG A 115 13.12 -14.68 -15.02
N ALA A 116 12.21 -15.53 -14.59
CA ALA A 116 10.78 -15.22 -14.59
C ALA A 116 10.44 -14.19 -13.49
N LEU A 117 11.12 -14.29 -12.35
CA LEU A 117 10.99 -13.36 -11.24
C LEU A 117 11.60 -11.99 -11.56
N ASP A 118 12.70 -11.93 -12.34
CA ASP A 118 13.27 -10.66 -12.82
C ASP A 118 12.24 -9.79 -13.54
N ARG A 119 11.39 -10.39 -14.39
CA ARG A 119 10.32 -9.67 -15.09
C ARG A 119 9.24 -9.19 -14.11
N THR A 120 8.91 -9.98 -13.12
CA THR A 120 7.95 -9.61 -12.07
C THR A 120 8.49 -8.47 -11.23
N LEU A 121 9.75 -8.53 -10.79
CA LEU A 121 10.39 -7.45 -10.04
C LEU A 121 10.48 -6.15 -10.84
N VAL A 122 10.75 -6.22 -12.15
CA VAL A 122 10.71 -5.02 -13.02
C VAL A 122 9.32 -4.37 -12.99
N ARG A 123 8.23 -5.16 -13.08
CA ARG A 123 6.85 -4.66 -12.98
C ARG A 123 6.55 -4.08 -11.59
N VAL A 124 6.98 -4.76 -10.54
CA VAL A 124 6.85 -4.28 -9.15
C VAL A 124 7.58 -2.96 -8.98
N MET A 125 8.83 -2.84 -9.45
CA MET A 125 9.63 -1.62 -9.35
C MET A 125 9.10 -0.47 -10.23
N ALA A 126 8.20 -0.75 -11.16
CA ALA A 126 7.44 0.29 -11.88
C ALA A 126 6.31 0.92 -11.03
N LEU A 127 5.94 0.32 -9.88
CA LEU A 127 4.98 0.88 -8.95
C LEU A 127 5.57 2.07 -8.18
N GLU A 128 4.72 2.78 -7.43
CA GLU A 128 5.14 3.96 -6.66
C GLU A 128 5.95 3.56 -5.43
N ASP A 129 6.89 4.41 -5.07
CA ASP A 129 7.61 4.41 -3.80
C ASP A 129 7.41 5.76 -3.11
N SER A 130 6.48 5.83 -2.16
CA SER A 130 6.16 7.04 -1.40
C SER A 130 7.21 7.41 -0.35
N PHE A 131 8.19 6.54 -0.11
CA PHE A 131 9.26 6.75 0.88
C PHE A 131 10.53 7.33 0.27
N ARG A 132 10.56 7.59 -1.03
CA ARG A 132 11.68 8.29 -1.67
C ARG A 132 11.84 9.70 -1.10
N GLU A 133 13.07 10.15 -0.92
CA GLU A 133 13.36 11.54 -0.51
C GLU A 133 12.83 12.55 -1.55
N THR A 134 13.03 12.24 -2.82
CA THR A 134 12.54 13.01 -3.96
C THR A 134 12.05 12.08 -5.06
N ARG A 135 11.29 12.59 -6.03
CA ARG A 135 10.86 11.79 -7.20
C ARG A 135 12.01 11.29 -8.05
N ASP A 136 13.14 12.00 -8.05
CA ASP A 136 14.33 11.66 -8.82
C ASP A 136 15.27 10.72 -8.07
N SER A 137 15.00 10.44 -6.78
CA SER A 137 15.74 9.46 -6.00
C SER A 137 15.43 8.05 -6.46
N GLN A 138 16.41 7.15 -6.38
CA GLN A 138 16.21 5.73 -6.69
C GLN A 138 15.16 5.13 -5.76
N LYS A 139 14.25 4.32 -6.32
CA LYS A 139 13.30 3.53 -5.53
C LYS A 139 14.01 2.44 -4.75
N SER A 140 13.53 2.20 -3.53
CA SER A 140 13.89 1.01 -2.77
C SER A 140 12.84 -0.09 -2.95
N VAL A 141 13.24 -1.33 -2.85
CA VAL A 141 12.30 -2.47 -2.85
C VAL A 141 11.33 -2.36 -1.70
N ALA A 142 11.85 -2.06 -0.51
CA ALA A 142 11.05 -1.88 0.69
C ALA A 142 10.04 -0.74 0.56
N GLY A 143 10.45 0.41 0.05
CA GLY A 143 9.56 1.56 -0.17
C GLY A 143 8.44 1.24 -1.17
N VAL A 144 8.73 0.52 -2.26
CA VAL A 144 7.72 0.06 -3.21
C VAL A 144 6.76 -0.92 -2.56
N PHE A 145 7.25 -1.90 -1.79
CA PHE A 145 6.42 -2.88 -1.10
C PHE A 145 5.52 -2.22 -0.07
N ARG A 146 6.05 -1.35 0.78
CA ARG A 146 5.29 -0.62 1.79
C ARG A 146 4.21 0.28 1.20
N THR A 147 4.49 0.89 0.05
CA THR A 147 3.53 1.77 -0.62
C THR A 147 2.37 1.00 -1.26
N ASN A 148 2.62 -0.20 -1.80
CA ASN A 148 1.69 -0.91 -2.67
C ASN A 148 1.17 -2.24 -2.08
N SER A 149 1.49 -2.56 -0.82
CA SER A 149 1.00 -3.79 -0.20
C SER A 149 -0.49 -3.70 0.13
N PHE A 150 -1.23 -4.69 -0.31
CA PHE A 150 -2.62 -4.94 0.06
C PHE A 150 -2.64 -6.08 1.07
N GLY A 151 -3.12 -5.80 2.28
CA GLY A 151 -3.17 -6.78 3.35
C GLY A 151 -4.51 -7.51 3.38
N GLY A 152 -4.45 -8.80 3.68
CA GLY A 152 -5.49 -9.63 4.28
C GLY A 152 -4.87 -10.28 5.50
N ASP A 153 -5.59 -11.17 6.15
CA ASP A 153 -5.30 -11.64 7.51
C ASP A 153 -3.93 -12.31 7.71
N ASP A 154 -3.25 -12.81 6.67
CA ASP A 154 -2.00 -13.56 6.81
C ASP A 154 -0.84 -13.15 5.89
N ASN A 155 -1.09 -12.63 4.70
CA ASN A 155 -0.05 -12.29 3.73
C ASN A 155 -0.36 -10.97 3.02
N GLY A 156 0.66 -10.15 2.77
CA GLY A 156 0.53 -9.02 1.88
C GLY A 156 0.58 -9.46 0.41
N HIS A 157 -0.09 -8.71 -0.45
CA HIS A 157 -0.13 -8.95 -1.90
C HIS A 157 0.26 -7.67 -2.62
N ILE A 158 0.96 -7.81 -3.73
CA ILE A 158 1.22 -6.71 -4.68
C ILE A 158 0.39 -6.94 -5.93
N PHE A 159 -0.40 -5.94 -6.30
CA PHE A 159 -1.19 -5.90 -7.53
C PHE A 159 -0.70 -4.75 -8.41
N GLU A 160 -0.60 -4.97 -9.73
CA GLU A 160 -0.09 -3.95 -10.65
C GLU A 160 -1.12 -2.86 -10.94
N VAL A 161 -2.36 -3.27 -11.21
CA VAL A 161 -3.46 -2.37 -11.60
C VAL A 161 -4.17 -1.82 -10.38
N LEU A 162 -4.49 -2.65 -9.38
CA LEU A 162 -5.16 -2.21 -8.15
C LEU A 162 -4.31 -1.17 -7.39
N SER A 163 -2.97 -1.27 -7.45
CA SER A 163 -2.05 -0.28 -6.89
C SER A 163 -2.15 1.11 -7.55
N ARG A 164 -2.87 1.23 -8.67
CA ARG A 164 -3.15 2.52 -9.35
C ARG A 164 -4.47 3.15 -8.92
N PHE A 165 -5.23 2.48 -8.04
CA PHE A 165 -6.44 3.08 -7.47
C PHE A 165 -6.03 3.99 -6.32
N ASN A 166 -6.31 5.28 -6.48
CA ASN A 166 -5.95 6.28 -5.47
C ASN A 166 -6.83 6.18 -4.22
N HIS A 167 -6.42 6.85 -3.16
CA HIS A 167 -7.13 6.85 -1.90
C HIS A 167 -8.32 7.81 -1.89
N GLY A 168 -9.44 7.34 -1.32
CA GLY A 168 -10.55 8.15 -0.83
C GLY A 168 -10.90 7.75 0.61
N CYS A 169 -11.06 8.73 1.51
CA CYS A 169 -11.50 8.44 2.87
C CYS A 169 -12.98 8.07 2.91
N LEU A 170 -13.34 7.05 3.69
CA LEU A 170 -14.74 6.73 4.03
C LEU A 170 -15.66 6.69 2.81
N THR A 171 -16.65 7.60 2.76
CA THR A 171 -17.63 7.71 1.68
C THR A 171 -17.06 8.27 0.37
N ALA A 172 -15.89 8.87 0.38
CA ALA A 172 -15.18 9.29 -0.84
C ALA A 172 -14.63 8.09 -1.61
N ALA A 173 -14.32 6.96 -0.94
CA ALA A 173 -13.99 5.72 -1.61
C ALA A 173 -15.24 5.15 -2.29
N ASN A 174 -15.15 4.94 -3.60
CA ASN A 174 -16.26 4.46 -4.43
C ASN A 174 -16.06 3.02 -4.95
N VAL A 175 -14.92 2.41 -4.63
CA VAL A 175 -14.62 1.02 -4.91
C VAL A 175 -14.23 0.33 -3.62
N ASP A 176 -14.72 -0.88 -3.45
CA ASP A 176 -14.29 -1.82 -2.42
C ASP A 176 -13.51 -2.96 -3.06
N TYR A 177 -12.62 -3.60 -2.33
CA TYR A 177 -11.90 -4.77 -2.83
C TYR A 177 -11.82 -5.85 -1.76
N ASP A 178 -11.80 -7.08 -2.22
CA ASP A 178 -11.42 -8.24 -1.41
C ASP A 178 -10.33 -9.04 -2.13
N THR A 179 -9.60 -9.84 -1.36
CA THR A 179 -8.55 -10.71 -1.88
C THR A 179 -8.87 -12.15 -1.49
N ARG A 180 -8.94 -13.02 -2.50
CA ARG A 180 -9.22 -14.46 -2.34
C ARG A 180 -8.23 -15.25 -3.17
N ASP A 181 -7.54 -16.19 -2.54
CA ASP A 181 -6.58 -17.07 -3.21
C ASP A 181 -5.57 -16.30 -4.10
N GLY A 182 -5.01 -15.20 -3.57
CA GLY A 182 -4.07 -14.36 -4.29
C GLY A 182 -4.68 -13.55 -5.44
N THR A 183 -6.01 -13.44 -5.53
CA THR A 183 -6.71 -12.68 -6.57
C THR A 183 -7.52 -11.55 -5.95
N ALA A 184 -7.29 -10.32 -6.40
CA ALA A 184 -8.09 -9.17 -6.02
C ALA A 184 -9.37 -9.08 -6.86
N HIS A 185 -10.46 -8.72 -6.19
CA HIS A 185 -11.75 -8.44 -6.79
C HIS A 185 -12.19 -7.04 -6.35
N ALA A 186 -12.19 -6.08 -7.26
CA ALA A 186 -12.60 -4.71 -6.97
C ALA A 186 -14.01 -4.45 -7.50
N THR A 187 -14.89 -3.94 -6.64
CA THR A 187 -16.32 -3.75 -6.92
C THR A 187 -16.76 -2.32 -6.62
N ALA A 188 -17.52 -1.71 -7.51
CA ALA A 188 -18.10 -0.38 -7.32
C ALA A 188 -19.08 -0.38 -6.13
N LYS A 189 -18.86 0.49 -5.13
CA LYS A 189 -19.74 0.64 -3.95
C LYS A 189 -21.00 1.45 -4.23
N ARG A 190 -20.90 2.35 -5.19
CA ARG A 190 -21.99 3.24 -5.66
C ARG A 190 -21.88 3.44 -7.17
N ASP A 191 -22.84 4.12 -7.74
CA ASP A 191 -22.73 4.58 -9.13
C ASP A 191 -21.53 5.52 -9.27
N ILE A 192 -20.71 5.30 -10.32
CA ILE A 192 -19.53 6.08 -10.66
C ILE A 192 -19.75 6.68 -12.04
N GLN A 193 -19.55 7.99 -12.19
CA GLN A 193 -19.75 8.66 -13.47
C GLN A 193 -18.51 8.51 -14.38
N ALA A 194 -18.72 8.58 -15.69
CA ALA A 194 -17.60 8.65 -16.62
C ALA A 194 -16.71 9.88 -16.30
N GLY A 195 -15.40 9.66 -16.27
CA GLY A 195 -14.42 10.68 -15.89
C GLY A 195 -14.12 10.75 -14.38
N GLU A 196 -14.91 10.08 -13.55
CA GLU A 196 -14.64 10.01 -12.10
C GLU A 196 -13.49 9.02 -11.80
N GLN A 197 -12.66 9.32 -10.80
CA GLN A 197 -11.64 8.37 -10.36
C GLN A 197 -12.26 7.21 -9.58
N LEU A 198 -11.71 6.02 -9.77
CA LEU A 198 -11.96 4.86 -8.93
C LEU A 198 -11.04 4.97 -7.70
N LEU A 199 -11.63 5.12 -6.53
CA LEU A 199 -10.93 5.36 -5.26
C LEU A 199 -11.21 4.23 -4.28
N VAL A 200 -10.15 3.74 -3.62
CA VAL A 200 -10.23 2.75 -2.54
C VAL A 200 -9.83 3.38 -1.21
N ASN A 201 -10.29 2.82 -0.11
CA ASN A 201 -9.85 3.24 1.21
C ASN A 201 -8.60 2.44 1.60
N TYR A 202 -7.46 3.12 1.76
CA TYR A 202 -6.19 2.46 2.06
C TYR A 202 -6.11 1.95 3.51
N CYS A 203 -6.55 2.75 4.48
CA CYS A 203 -6.35 2.43 5.89
C CYS A 203 -7.15 3.29 6.88
N VAL A 204 -8.15 4.02 6.41
CA VAL A 204 -8.94 4.93 7.26
C VAL A 204 -10.13 4.18 7.86
N GLU A 205 -10.32 4.29 9.16
CA GLU A 205 -11.43 3.66 9.88
C GLU A 205 -12.57 4.65 10.14
N ASP A 206 -13.76 4.12 10.29
CA ASP A 206 -14.94 4.91 10.66
C ASP A 206 -14.74 5.54 12.05
N GLY A 207 -15.18 6.78 12.19
CA GLY A 207 -15.08 7.53 13.44
C GLY A 207 -13.75 8.30 13.62
N TRP A 208 -12.76 8.10 12.75
CA TRP A 208 -11.53 8.89 12.81
C TRP A 208 -11.77 10.35 12.43
N THR A 209 -11.22 11.27 13.23
CA THR A 209 -11.19 12.70 12.93
C THR A 209 -10.34 13.01 11.70
N TYR A 210 -10.50 14.20 11.14
CA TYR A 210 -9.66 14.70 10.04
C TYR A 210 -8.17 14.54 10.35
N LEU A 211 -7.73 14.97 11.55
CA LEU A 211 -6.31 14.92 11.92
C LEU A 211 -5.76 13.50 12.04
N GLU A 212 -6.55 12.56 12.59
CA GLU A 212 -6.16 11.15 12.67
C GLU A 212 -5.99 10.54 11.29
N ARG A 213 -6.91 10.82 10.36
CA ARG A 213 -6.80 10.37 8.97
C ARG A 213 -5.56 10.92 8.29
N GLN A 214 -5.33 12.24 8.38
CA GLN A 214 -4.14 12.87 7.79
C GLN A 214 -2.85 12.30 8.37
N LYS A 215 -2.76 12.19 9.71
CA LYS A 215 -1.60 11.62 10.39
C LYS A 215 -1.31 10.19 9.92
N ARG A 216 -2.34 9.36 9.80
CA ARG A 216 -2.18 7.96 9.37
C ARG A 216 -1.71 7.86 7.92
N LEU A 217 -2.31 8.64 7.02
CA LEU A 217 -1.94 8.65 5.61
C LEU A 217 -0.54 9.21 5.39
N GLN A 218 -0.18 10.28 6.10
CA GLN A 218 1.16 10.85 6.06
C GLN A 218 2.23 9.86 6.58
N MET A 219 1.92 9.13 7.64
CA MET A 219 2.82 8.14 8.21
C MET A 219 3.03 6.96 7.24
N LYS A 220 1.94 6.38 6.71
CA LYS A 220 1.99 5.16 5.88
C LYS A 220 2.30 5.41 4.41
N TYR A 221 1.87 6.53 3.85
CA TYR A 221 1.89 6.76 2.40
C TYR A 221 2.49 8.12 2.00
N LYS A 222 2.95 8.93 2.98
CA LYS A 222 3.66 10.20 2.78
C LYS A 222 2.88 11.25 1.95
N PHE A 223 1.55 11.30 2.08
CA PHE A 223 0.73 12.33 1.44
C PHE A 223 -0.38 12.87 2.34
N ASP A 224 -0.85 14.09 2.04
CA ASP A 224 -2.01 14.71 2.66
C ASP A 224 -3.24 14.49 1.77
N CYS A 225 -4.27 13.84 2.33
CA CYS A 225 -5.49 13.53 1.58
C CYS A 225 -6.33 14.79 1.35
N ARG A 226 -6.80 14.96 0.11
CA ARG A 226 -7.67 16.04 -0.32
C ARG A 226 -8.98 15.53 -0.96
N CYS A 227 -9.44 14.34 -0.57
CA CYS A 227 -10.74 13.83 -1.02
C CYS A 227 -11.88 14.71 -0.50
N SER A 228 -13.10 14.53 -1.03
CA SER A 228 -14.27 15.34 -0.65
C SER A 228 -14.51 15.35 0.87
N VAL A 229 -14.44 14.19 1.53
CA VAL A 229 -14.59 14.09 2.99
C VAL A 229 -13.53 14.90 3.73
N CYS A 230 -12.27 14.88 3.29
CA CYS A 230 -11.22 15.67 3.93
C CYS A 230 -11.36 17.17 3.65
N GLN A 231 -11.91 17.56 2.51
CA GLN A 231 -12.19 18.98 2.22
C GLN A 231 -13.35 19.52 3.08
N GLU A 232 -14.37 18.69 3.34
CA GLU A 232 -15.52 19.03 4.20
C GLU A 232 -15.13 19.13 5.67
N ASP A 233 -14.24 18.22 6.14
CA ASP A 233 -13.85 18.11 7.55
C ASP A 233 -12.60 18.96 7.90
N ALA A 234 -11.96 19.59 6.92
CA ALA A 234 -10.77 20.40 7.17
C ALA A 234 -11.13 21.57 8.12
N PRO A 235 -10.33 21.83 9.16
CA PRO A 235 -10.56 22.98 10.03
C PRO A 235 -10.44 24.28 9.22
N GLU A 236 -11.34 25.24 9.52
CA GLU A 236 -11.22 26.59 8.95
C GLU A 236 -9.86 27.17 9.35
N VAL A 237 -9.10 27.63 8.38
CA VAL A 237 -7.83 28.31 8.62
C VAL A 237 -8.16 29.76 9.00
N GLU A 238 -7.99 30.10 10.30
CA GLU A 238 -8.10 31.48 10.79
C GLU A 238 -6.97 32.37 10.26
#